data_7b72ab8505972c4b629b5a5aba314110
#
_entry.id   7b72ab8505972c4b629b5a5aba314110
#
_cell.length_a   1.000
_cell.length_b   1.000
_cell.length_c   1.000
_cell.angle_alpha   90.00
_cell.angle_beta   90.00
_cell.angle_gamma   90.00
#
_symmetry.space_group_name_H-M   'P 1'
#
loop_
_entity.id
_entity.type
_entity.pdbx_description
1 polymer ?
#
loop_
_entity_poly.entity_id
_entity_poly.type
_entity_poly.pdbx_seq_one_letter_code
_entity_poly.pdbx_strand_id
1 'polypeptide(L)'
;MNIHGDRDFWTSLKWPAAPNEDDVNVFARYCQGRVLLLGSTKLLLPLATEAWDLEPKYADPKIVHKDWFTLDKHWDTVIIDGGLAFGEKFCKDLLKVVLPNCDRFVARAFLNPNWPTKYAVYFPRREELKPQPQEHPINEVYTFYIWNNKQS
;
A
#
# COMPACT_ATOMS: atom_id res chain seq x y z
N MET A 1 15.79 -0.31 -10.94
CA MET A 1 14.97 -1.53 -11.13
C MET A 1 13.57 -1.26 -10.60
N ASN A 2 12.57 -1.57 -11.41
CA ASN A 2 11.17 -1.47 -11.00
C ASN A 2 10.74 -2.81 -10.39
N ILE A 3 10.39 -2.82 -9.11
CA ILE A 3 9.98 -4.05 -8.41
C ILE A 3 8.46 -4.24 -8.38
N HIS A 4 7.71 -3.28 -8.97
CA HIS A 4 6.27 -3.42 -9.09
C HIS A 4 5.94 -4.61 -10.01
N GLY A 5 5.19 -5.57 -9.51
CA GLY A 5 4.90 -6.79 -10.24
C GLY A 5 6.03 -7.83 -10.25
N ASP A 6 7.14 -7.57 -9.57
CA ASP A 6 8.23 -8.54 -9.48
C ASP A 6 7.88 -9.61 -8.45
N ARG A 7 7.35 -10.72 -8.95
CA ARG A 7 6.94 -11.84 -8.10
C ARG A 7 8.12 -12.42 -7.31
N ASP A 8 9.29 -12.55 -7.95
CA ASP A 8 10.45 -13.14 -7.28
C ASP A 8 10.92 -12.28 -6.12
N PHE A 9 10.90 -10.96 -6.28
CA PHE A 9 11.20 -10.06 -5.18
C PHE A 9 10.24 -10.29 -4.01
N TRP A 10 8.92 -10.25 -4.26
CA TRP A 10 7.93 -10.34 -3.19
C TRP A 10 7.91 -11.71 -2.52
N THR A 11 8.17 -12.78 -3.26
CA THR A 11 8.23 -14.12 -2.66
C THR A 11 9.52 -14.37 -1.90
N SER A 12 10.58 -13.63 -2.19
CA SER A 12 11.86 -13.77 -1.49
C SER A 12 11.87 -13.09 -0.13
N LEU A 13 10.98 -12.13 0.09
CA LEU A 13 10.89 -11.42 1.37
C LEU A 13 10.25 -12.31 2.42
N LYS A 14 10.91 -12.44 3.57
CA LYS A 14 10.42 -13.27 4.66
C LYS A 14 9.69 -12.46 5.71
N TRP A 15 10.26 -11.35 6.13
CA TRP A 15 9.70 -10.50 7.15
C TRP A 15 10.31 -9.11 6.98
N PRO A 16 9.53 -8.04 7.10
CA PRO A 16 8.09 -7.94 7.38
C PRO A 16 7.23 -7.89 6.12
N ALA A 17 7.49 -8.75 5.15
CA ALA A 17 6.87 -8.72 3.84
C ALA A 17 5.34 -8.81 3.88
N ALA A 18 4.81 -9.62 4.80
CA ALA A 18 3.37 -9.76 4.96
C ALA A 18 2.91 -9.09 6.25
N PRO A 19 1.70 -8.51 6.30
CA PRO A 19 1.15 -7.98 7.53
C PRO A 19 0.76 -9.13 8.48
N ASN A 20 0.77 -8.85 9.79
CA ASN A 20 0.22 -9.75 10.79
C ASN A 20 -1.21 -9.31 11.17
N GLU A 21 -1.83 -10.02 12.12
CA GLU A 21 -3.19 -9.69 12.56
C GLU A 21 -3.29 -8.29 13.16
N ASP A 22 -2.27 -7.86 13.90
CA ASP A 22 -2.27 -6.51 14.48
C ASP A 22 -2.24 -5.44 13.38
N ASP A 23 -1.48 -5.70 12.32
CA ASP A 23 -1.43 -4.80 11.16
C ASP A 23 -2.78 -4.74 10.44
N VAL A 24 -3.44 -5.90 10.29
CA VAL A 24 -4.78 -5.94 9.70
C VAL A 24 -5.75 -5.11 10.54
N ASN A 25 -5.64 -5.19 11.86
CA ASN A 25 -6.50 -4.40 12.76
C ASN A 25 -6.25 -2.89 12.61
N VAL A 26 -5.01 -2.48 12.36
CA VAL A 26 -4.71 -1.07 12.09
C VAL A 26 -5.36 -0.64 10.78
N PHE A 27 -5.21 -1.42 9.71
CA PHE A 27 -5.91 -1.13 8.46
C PHE A 27 -7.43 -1.04 8.66
N ALA A 28 -8.00 -2.01 9.38
CA ALA A 28 -9.44 -2.06 9.62
C ALA A 28 -9.96 -0.82 10.33
N ARG A 29 -9.17 -0.28 11.27
CA ARG A 29 -9.53 0.94 11.99
C ARG A 29 -9.78 2.12 11.05
N TYR A 30 -9.00 2.19 9.97
CA TYR A 30 -9.07 3.33 9.04
C TYR A 30 -9.93 3.05 7.81
N CYS A 31 -10.36 1.81 7.57
CA CYS A 31 -11.23 1.49 6.44
C CYS A 31 -12.66 1.94 6.70
N GLN A 32 -13.27 2.54 5.68
CA GLN A 32 -14.67 2.92 5.70
C GLN A 32 -15.22 2.86 4.27
N GLY A 33 -16.51 2.56 4.13
CA GLY A 33 -17.19 2.55 2.85
C GLY A 33 -16.62 1.53 1.87
N ARG A 34 -16.55 1.93 0.61
CA ARG A 34 -15.97 1.10 -0.44
C ARG A 34 -14.45 1.16 -0.35
N VAL A 35 -13.82 0.00 -0.22
CA VAL A 35 -12.38 -0.12 0.00
C VAL A 35 -11.71 -0.77 -1.20
N LEU A 36 -10.71 -0.09 -1.76
CA LEU A 36 -9.87 -0.63 -2.82
C LEU A 36 -8.52 -1.04 -2.22
N LEU A 37 -8.16 -2.31 -2.40
CA LEU A 37 -6.82 -2.80 -2.05
C LEU A 37 -5.94 -2.74 -3.28
N LEU A 38 -4.82 -2.05 -3.19
CA LEU A 38 -3.81 -2.07 -4.24
C LEU A 38 -2.86 -3.24 -3.96
N GLY A 39 -3.00 -4.30 -4.75
CA GLY A 39 -2.32 -5.57 -4.57
C GLY A 39 -3.30 -6.66 -4.16
N SER A 40 -2.77 -7.84 -3.87
CA SER A 40 -3.58 -9.01 -3.50
C SER A 40 -3.15 -9.63 -2.19
N THR A 41 -2.72 -8.79 -1.25
CA THR A 41 -2.33 -9.23 0.10
C THR A 41 -3.47 -9.99 0.77
N LYS A 42 -3.27 -11.29 0.99
CA LYS A 42 -4.34 -12.20 1.36
C LYS A 42 -5.07 -11.81 2.65
N LEU A 43 -4.32 -11.39 3.66
CA LEU A 43 -4.93 -11.02 4.95
C LEU A 43 -5.75 -9.72 4.87
N LEU A 44 -5.53 -8.90 3.84
CA LEU A 44 -6.27 -7.66 3.65
C LEU A 44 -7.51 -7.81 2.76
N LEU A 45 -7.65 -8.92 2.04
CA LEU A 45 -8.81 -9.13 1.19
C LEU A 45 -10.15 -9.03 1.93
N PRO A 46 -10.28 -9.55 3.17
CA PRO A 46 -11.55 -9.39 3.88
C PRO A 46 -11.97 -7.94 4.11
N LEU A 47 -11.03 -7.01 4.13
CA LEU A 47 -11.33 -5.59 4.29
C LEU A 47 -11.71 -4.92 2.99
N ALA A 48 -11.37 -5.52 1.86
CA ALA A 48 -11.51 -4.89 0.55
C ALA A 48 -12.85 -5.19 -0.10
N THR A 49 -13.38 -4.18 -0.80
CA THR A 49 -14.49 -4.37 -1.74
C THR A 49 -13.95 -4.97 -3.04
N GLU A 50 -12.78 -4.50 -3.46
CA GLU A 50 -12.11 -4.94 -4.68
C GLU A 50 -10.61 -4.80 -4.50
N ALA A 51 -9.82 -5.63 -5.16
CA ALA A 51 -8.37 -5.61 -5.12
C ALA A 51 -7.80 -5.60 -6.54
N TRP A 52 -6.82 -4.74 -6.79
CA TRP A 52 -6.19 -4.62 -8.11
C TRP A 52 -4.75 -5.12 -8.07
N ASP A 53 -4.44 -6.11 -8.90
CA ASP A 53 -3.11 -6.67 -9.00
C ASP A 53 -2.83 -7.09 -10.44
N LEU A 54 -1.66 -6.72 -10.97
CA LEU A 54 -1.25 -7.13 -12.31
C LEU A 54 -0.81 -8.58 -12.36
N GLU A 55 -0.27 -9.11 -11.27
CA GLU A 55 0.22 -10.48 -11.18
C GLU A 55 -0.21 -11.14 -9.88
N PRO A 56 -1.51 -11.45 -9.71
CA PRO A 56 -1.97 -12.09 -8.49
C PRO A 56 -1.41 -13.51 -8.35
N LYS A 57 -1.07 -13.89 -7.13
CA LYS A 57 -0.51 -15.22 -6.83
C LYS A 57 -1.59 -16.29 -6.68
N TYR A 58 -2.84 -15.89 -6.59
CA TYR A 58 -3.96 -16.78 -6.39
C TYR A 58 -5.21 -16.15 -6.94
N ALA A 59 -6.25 -16.95 -7.13
CA ALA A 59 -7.52 -16.47 -7.64
C ALA A 59 -8.47 -16.13 -6.49
N ASP A 60 -9.18 -15.02 -6.63
CA ASP A 60 -10.23 -14.61 -5.71
C ASP A 60 -11.19 -13.71 -6.49
N PRO A 61 -12.52 -13.82 -6.25
CA PRO A 61 -13.50 -13.00 -6.99
C PRO A 61 -13.29 -11.49 -6.83
N LYS A 62 -12.66 -11.04 -5.75
CA LYS A 62 -12.39 -9.62 -5.53
C LYS A 62 -11.21 -9.11 -6.33
N ILE A 63 -10.35 -9.99 -6.84
CA ILE A 63 -9.10 -9.59 -7.50
C ILE A 63 -9.36 -9.30 -8.97
N VAL A 64 -9.05 -8.07 -9.38
CA VAL A 64 -9.13 -7.61 -10.77
C VAL A 64 -7.71 -7.40 -11.29
N HIS A 65 -7.40 -7.92 -12.47
CA HIS A 65 -6.11 -7.72 -13.13
C HIS A 65 -6.09 -6.30 -13.71
N LYS A 66 -5.59 -5.35 -12.94
CA LYS A 66 -5.65 -3.94 -13.32
C LYS A 66 -4.47 -3.17 -12.76
N ASP A 67 -3.96 -2.23 -13.57
CA ASP A 67 -2.87 -1.36 -13.17
C ASP A 67 -3.39 -0.28 -12.22
N TRP A 68 -2.68 -0.07 -11.11
CA TRP A 68 -3.04 0.94 -10.12
C TRP A 68 -3.11 2.34 -10.71
N PHE A 69 -2.26 2.65 -11.69
CA PHE A 69 -2.19 3.97 -12.31
C PHE A 69 -3.37 4.28 -13.23
N THR A 70 -4.24 3.30 -13.46
CA THR A 70 -5.49 3.52 -14.22
C THR A 70 -6.65 3.94 -13.31
N LEU A 71 -6.40 4.13 -12.03
CA LEU A 71 -7.42 4.56 -11.08
C LEU A 71 -7.98 5.93 -11.48
N ASP A 72 -9.28 5.99 -11.75
CA ASP A 72 -9.93 7.20 -12.24
C ASP A 72 -11.33 7.41 -11.65
N LYS A 73 -11.75 6.52 -10.72
CA LYS A 73 -13.04 6.62 -10.06
C LYS A 73 -12.85 6.70 -8.55
N HIS A 74 -13.80 7.32 -7.88
CA HIS A 74 -13.71 7.56 -6.45
C HIS A 74 -13.94 6.29 -5.62
N TRP A 75 -13.10 6.11 -4.59
CA TRP A 75 -13.24 5.10 -3.54
C TRP A 75 -13.27 5.81 -2.19
N ASP A 76 -13.98 5.24 -1.22
CA ASP A 76 -13.97 5.83 0.13
C ASP A 76 -12.61 5.65 0.77
N THR A 77 -12.05 4.45 0.69
CA THR A 77 -10.73 4.14 1.23
C THR A 77 -9.91 3.36 0.22
N VAL A 78 -8.63 3.70 0.11
CA VAL A 78 -7.65 2.91 -0.65
C VAL A 78 -6.59 2.45 0.35
N ILE A 79 -6.22 1.17 0.30
CA ILE A 79 -5.19 0.61 1.18
C ILE A 79 -4.11 -0.07 0.36
N ILE A 80 -2.88 -0.02 0.85
CA ILE A 80 -1.73 -0.66 0.22
C ILE A 80 -0.77 -1.17 1.29
N ASP A 81 -0.20 -2.34 1.05
CA ASP A 81 0.81 -2.93 1.92
C ASP A 81 2.16 -2.98 1.22
N GLY A 82 3.08 -2.12 1.64
CA GLY A 82 4.45 -2.12 1.14
C GLY A 82 4.68 -1.46 -0.22
N GLY A 83 3.64 -1.04 -0.92
CA GLY A 83 3.78 -0.54 -2.30
C GLY A 83 4.53 0.78 -2.43
N LEU A 84 4.65 1.56 -1.37
CA LEU A 84 5.41 2.81 -1.43
C LEU A 84 6.91 2.58 -1.58
N ALA A 85 7.39 1.37 -1.37
CA ALA A 85 8.80 1.02 -1.45
C ALA A 85 9.29 0.70 -2.88
N PHE A 86 8.43 0.78 -3.88
CA PHE A 86 8.79 0.44 -5.26
C PHE A 86 9.71 1.47 -5.93
N GLY A 87 9.99 2.58 -5.29
CA GLY A 87 10.86 3.63 -5.78
C GLY A 87 10.30 5.01 -5.49
N GLU A 88 11.16 6.02 -5.46
CA GLU A 88 10.73 7.38 -5.12
C GLU A 88 9.76 7.94 -6.16
N LYS A 89 10.10 7.80 -7.43
CA LYS A 89 9.24 8.27 -8.52
C LYS A 89 7.91 7.53 -8.52
N PHE A 90 7.96 6.20 -8.35
CA PHE A 90 6.75 5.38 -8.29
C PHE A 90 5.84 5.85 -7.16
N CYS A 91 6.41 6.08 -5.96
CA CYS A 91 5.65 6.55 -4.81
C CYS A 91 4.97 7.89 -5.09
N LYS A 92 5.72 8.86 -5.63
CA LYS A 92 5.18 10.18 -5.93
C LYS A 92 4.08 10.14 -6.99
N ASP A 93 4.29 9.36 -8.04
CA ASP A 93 3.31 9.20 -9.12
C ASP A 93 2.04 8.50 -8.61
N LEU A 94 2.20 7.49 -7.75
CA LEU A 94 1.07 6.79 -7.17
C LEU A 94 0.20 7.73 -6.31
N LEU A 95 0.82 8.55 -5.48
CA LEU A 95 0.08 9.53 -4.69
C LEU A 95 -0.73 10.49 -5.56
N LYS A 96 -0.18 10.90 -6.70
CA LYS A 96 -0.89 11.79 -7.63
C LYS A 96 -2.13 11.14 -8.24
N VAL A 97 -2.13 9.82 -8.37
CA VAL A 97 -3.25 9.07 -8.93
C VAL A 97 -4.27 8.72 -7.84
N VAL A 98 -3.79 8.28 -6.69
CA VAL A 98 -4.65 7.76 -5.61
C VAL A 98 -5.36 8.88 -4.86
N LEU A 99 -4.63 9.91 -4.44
CA LEU A 99 -5.21 10.92 -3.54
C LEU A 99 -6.42 11.66 -4.12
N PRO A 100 -6.44 12.02 -5.42
CA PRO A 100 -7.65 12.64 -5.98
C PRO A 100 -8.86 11.71 -6.07
N ASN A 101 -8.65 10.40 -5.91
CA ASN A 101 -9.68 9.39 -6.15
C ASN A 101 -10.10 8.65 -4.88
N CYS A 102 -9.83 9.21 -3.71
CA CYS A 102 -10.29 8.61 -2.45
C CYS A 102 -10.47 9.66 -1.36
N ASP A 103 -11.24 9.30 -0.34
CA ASP A 103 -11.35 10.12 0.87
C ASP A 103 -10.19 9.84 1.82
N ARG A 104 -9.69 8.62 1.83
CA ARG A 104 -8.60 8.19 2.71
C ARG A 104 -7.71 7.18 2.04
N PHE A 105 -6.39 7.38 2.18
CA PHE A 105 -5.40 6.42 1.72
C PHE A 105 -4.56 5.96 2.91
N VAL A 106 -4.45 4.64 3.11
CA VAL A 106 -3.71 4.04 4.21
C VAL A 106 -2.63 3.13 3.65
N ALA A 107 -1.39 3.35 4.06
CA ALA A 107 -0.26 2.57 3.57
C ALA A 107 0.60 2.08 4.74
N ARG A 108 0.91 0.79 4.76
CA ARG A 108 1.97 0.29 5.63
C ARG A 108 3.29 0.47 4.87
N ALA A 109 4.20 1.24 5.44
CA ALA A 109 5.44 1.64 4.80
C ALA A 109 6.65 1.19 5.61
N PHE A 110 7.67 0.71 4.90
CA PHE A 110 8.89 0.25 5.54
C PHE A 110 9.85 1.41 5.81
N LEU A 111 10.53 1.36 6.97
CA LEU A 111 11.44 2.42 7.42
C LEU A 111 12.89 1.96 7.52
N ASN A 112 13.13 0.65 7.57
CA ASN A 112 14.46 0.13 7.85
C ASN A 112 15.36 0.18 6.60
N PRO A 113 16.38 1.06 6.58
CA PRO A 113 17.30 1.15 5.45
C PRO A 113 18.24 -0.06 5.30
N ASN A 114 18.31 -0.92 6.31
CA ASN A 114 19.14 -2.13 6.30
C ASN A 114 18.37 -3.35 5.82
N TRP A 115 17.28 -3.15 5.12
CA TRP A 115 16.49 -4.22 4.52
C TRP A 115 17.38 -5.13 3.67
N PRO A 116 17.45 -6.43 3.95
CA PRO A 116 18.33 -7.34 3.25
C PRO A 116 17.74 -7.72 1.89
N THR A 117 17.99 -6.91 0.88
CA THR A 117 17.53 -7.16 -0.48
C THR A 117 18.58 -6.73 -1.50
N LYS A 118 18.62 -7.43 -2.62
CA LYS A 118 19.43 -7.04 -3.79
C LYS A 118 18.72 -5.99 -4.66
N TYR A 119 17.47 -5.67 -4.36
CA TYR A 119 16.70 -4.70 -5.13
C TYR A 119 16.84 -3.32 -4.53
N ALA A 120 16.80 -2.30 -5.37
CA ALA A 120 16.73 -0.93 -4.91
C ALA A 120 15.33 -0.67 -4.35
N VAL A 121 15.26 -0.37 -3.06
CA VAL A 121 14.00 -0.15 -2.36
C VAL A 121 13.99 1.26 -1.79
N TYR A 122 12.85 1.92 -1.90
CA TYR A 122 12.65 3.25 -1.37
C TYR A 122 11.98 3.16 0.00
N PHE A 123 12.53 3.89 0.97
CA PHE A 123 11.96 3.98 2.32
C PHE A 123 11.46 5.40 2.55
N PRO A 124 10.19 5.70 2.20
CA PRO A 124 9.69 7.07 2.29
C PRO A 124 9.54 7.51 3.74
N ARG A 125 10.19 8.61 4.07
CA ARG A 125 10.01 9.27 5.36
C ARG A 125 8.84 10.24 5.27
N ARG A 126 8.14 10.42 6.39
CA ARG A 126 6.97 11.28 6.44
C ARG A 126 7.26 12.68 5.89
N GLU A 127 8.44 13.24 6.24
CA GLU A 127 8.83 14.60 5.86
C GLU A 127 9.04 14.76 4.35
N GLU A 128 9.31 13.65 3.65
CA GLU A 128 9.56 13.67 2.21
C GLU A 128 8.28 13.53 1.38
N LEU A 129 7.21 13.10 2.03
CA LEU A 129 5.94 12.83 1.34
C LEU A 129 5.10 14.10 1.23
N LYS A 130 4.54 14.32 0.06
CA LYS A 130 3.70 15.48 -0.22
C LYS A 130 2.42 15.09 -0.96
N PRO A 131 1.25 15.38 -0.38
CA PRO A 131 1.06 16.01 0.93
C PRO A 131 1.55 15.11 2.06
N GLN A 132 1.89 15.71 3.20
CA GLN A 132 2.41 14.97 4.33
C GLN A 132 1.29 14.20 5.02
N PRO A 133 1.46 12.88 5.27
CA PRO A 133 0.43 12.08 5.92
C PRO A 133 0.46 12.19 7.43
N GLN A 134 -0.61 11.75 8.08
CA GLN A 134 -0.54 11.36 9.48
C GLN A 134 0.27 10.08 9.60
N GLU A 135 0.90 9.88 10.75
CA GLU A 135 1.65 8.66 11.01
C GLU A 135 1.05 7.92 12.20
N HIS A 136 0.92 6.58 12.03
CA HIS A 136 0.59 5.66 13.10
C HIS A 136 1.80 4.74 13.26
N PRO A 137 2.74 5.10 14.15
CA PRO A 137 4.00 4.36 14.27
C PRO A 137 3.80 2.98 14.90
N ILE A 138 4.54 2.00 14.39
CA ILE A 138 4.51 0.63 14.92
C ILE A 138 5.83 0.29 15.62
N ASN A 139 6.94 0.35 14.87
CA ASN A 139 8.26 0.01 15.39
C ASN A 139 9.36 0.63 14.51
N GLU A 140 10.60 0.17 14.66
CA GLU A 140 11.74 0.70 13.91
C GLU A 140 11.73 0.24 12.44
N VAL A 141 10.95 -0.78 12.11
CA VAL A 141 10.98 -1.41 10.79
C VAL A 141 9.91 -0.84 9.88
N TYR A 142 8.73 -0.57 10.41
CA TYR A 142 7.63 -0.06 9.60
C TYR A 142 6.66 0.81 10.40
N THR A 143 5.88 1.60 9.66
CA THR A 143 4.87 2.51 10.18
C THR A 143 3.66 2.49 9.25
N PHE A 144 2.58 3.11 9.67
CA PHE A 144 1.45 3.38 8.80
C PHE A 144 1.39 4.86 8.49
N TYR A 145 1.15 5.19 7.22
CA TYR A 145 0.86 6.54 6.78
C TYR A 145 -0.59 6.64 6.36
N ILE A 146 -1.25 7.69 6.83
CA ILE A 146 -2.68 7.92 6.55
C ILE A 146 -2.85 9.32 5.95
N TRP A 147 -3.43 9.37 4.76
CA TRP A 147 -3.84 10.62 4.12
C TRP A 147 -5.34 10.72 4.19
N ASN A 148 -5.84 11.78 4.81
CA ASN A 148 -7.26 12.08 4.88
C ASN A 148 -7.54 13.26 3.95
N ASN A 149 -8.24 13.00 2.85
CA ASN A 149 -8.59 14.02 1.86
C ASN A 149 -9.98 14.58 2.07
N LYS A 150 -10.81 13.85 2.80
CA LYS A 150 -12.17 14.30 3.06
C LYS A 150 -12.14 15.48 4.01
N GLN A 151 -12.68 16.60 3.56
CA GLN A 151 -12.86 17.76 4.41
C GLN A 151 -14.17 17.59 5.18
N SER A 152 -14.04 17.67 6.47
CA SER A 152 -15.20 17.62 7.35
C SER A 152 -15.96 18.95 7.35
#